data_3973d84a3011257f2be94248210cff4c
#
_entry.id   3973d84a3011257f2be94248210cff4c
#
_cell.length_a   1.000
_cell.length_b   1.000
_cell.length_c   1.000
_cell.angle_alpha   90.00
_cell.angle_beta   90.00
_cell.angle_gamma   90.00
#
_symmetry.space_group_name_H-M   'P 1'
#
loop_
_entity.id
_entity.type
_entity.pdbx_description
1 polymer ?
#
loop_
_entity_poly.entity_id
_entity_poly.type
_entity_poly.pdbx_seq_one_letter_code
_entity_poly.pdbx_strand_id
1 'polypeptide(L)'
;SDLIDLSRIDYGEIHLDLSELNVCDVVKIVKDSQYSSAKRKGININFIEKQLPSVLADRAAVERIMTNLLDNAIKYTKANDEGEVEIEVKKEKKFIKILVKDLGIGIHSSDQELVFKRFYRTPDARASQKTGSGLGLAIVKNLTISLGGQVGVMKNMHKGSTFWFTLPIYNS
;
A
#
# COMPACT_ATOMS: atom_id res chain seq x y z
N SER A 1 2.97 -14.20 -11.26
CA SER A 1 3.10 -12.81 -11.73
C SER A 1 1.86 -12.00 -11.38
N ASP A 2 1.98 -10.71 -11.36
CA ASP A 2 0.88 -9.78 -11.05
C ASP A 2 -0.34 -10.00 -11.96
N LEU A 3 -0.11 -10.28 -13.24
CA LEU A 3 -1.19 -10.52 -14.19
C LEU A 3 -1.95 -11.80 -13.87
N ILE A 4 -1.24 -12.88 -13.49
CA ILE A 4 -1.86 -14.14 -13.08
C ILE A 4 -2.64 -13.93 -11.78
N ASP A 5 -2.10 -13.17 -10.83
CA ASP A 5 -2.75 -12.89 -9.55
C ASP A 5 -4.05 -12.09 -9.75
N LEU A 6 -4.02 -11.06 -10.60
CA LEU A 6 -5.23 -10.31 -10.95
C LEU A 6 -6.28 -11.19 -11.64
N SER A 7 -5.86 -12.04 -12.57
CA SER A 7 -6.77 -12.98 -13.23
C SER A 7 -7.47 -13.88 -12.22
N ARG A 8 -6.74 -14.43 -11.26
CA ARG A 8 -7.32 -15.24 -10.19
C ARG A 8 -8.31 -14.48 -9.33
N ILE A 9 -8.01 -13.24 -9.00
CA ILE A 9 -8.92 -12.38 -8.24
C ILE A 9 -10.22 -12.16 -9.02
N ASP A 10 -10.13 -11.86 -10.30
CA ASP A 10 -11.29 -11.59 -11.15
C ASP A 10 -12.22 -12.79 -11.31
N TYR A 11 -11.66 -13.98 -11.39
CA TYR A 11 -12.44 -15.22 -11.53
C TYR A 11 -12.90 -15.78 -10.18
N GLY A 12 -12.64 -15.08 -9.08
CA GLY A 12 -13.00 -15.55 -7.74
C GLY A 12 -12.21 -16.78 -7.29
N GLU A 13 -11.07 -17.03 -7.91
CA GLU A 13 -10.21 -18.17 -7.62
C GLU A 13 -9.30 -17.95 -6.40
N ILE A 14 -9.25 -16.73 -5.86
CA ILE A 14 -8.48 -16.46 -4.65
C ILE A 14 -9.28 -16.90 -3.45
N HIS A 15 -8.76 -17.91 -2.78
CA HIS A 15 -9.26 -18.34 -1.50
C HIS A 15 -8.56 -17.56 -0.39
N LEU A 16 -9.33 -16.73 0.34
CA LEU A 16 -8.82 -15.97 1.47
C LEU A 16 -8.99 -16.77 2.76
N ASP A 17 -7.89 -16.95 3.46
CA ASP A 17 -7.87 -17.63 4.76
C ASP A 17 -7.91 -16.55 5.87
N LEU A 18 -9.13 -16.17 6.26
CA LEU A 18 -9.35 -15.09 7.22
C LEU A 18 -9.05 -15.55 8.64
N SER A 19 -8.30 -14.75 9.37
CA SER A 19 -7.99 -14.97 10.78
C SER A 19 -7.86 -13.63 11.53
N GLU A 20 -7.87 -13.72 12.85
CA GLU A 20 -7.52 -12.58 13.69
C GLU A 20 -6.05 -12.22 13.49
N LEU A 21 -5.77 -10.97 13.20
CA LEU A 21 -4.46 -10.49 12.81
C LEU A 21 -4.13 -9.16 13.46
N ASN A 22 -2.94 -9.04 14.04
CA ASN A 22 -2.40 -7.75 14.44
C ASN A 22 -1.72 -7.11 13.24
N VAL A 23 -2.30 -6.05 12.69
CA VAL A 23 -1.80 -5.39 11.49
C VAL A 23 -0.40 -4.80 11.69
N CYS A 24 -0.06 -4.37 12.90
CA CYS A 24 1.26 -3.82 13.18
C CYS A 24 2.37 -4.86 13.01
N ASP A 25 2.09 -6.13 13.30
CA ASP A 25 3.06 -7.22 13.09
C ASP A 25 3.36 -7.39 11.60
N VAL A 26 2.34 -7.33 10.75
CA VAL A 26 2.51 -7.41 9.29
C VAL A 26 3.29 -6.20 8.77
N VAL A 27 2.96 -5.01 9.24
CA VAL A 27 3.66 -3.78 8.86
C VAL A 27 5.15 -3.88 9.18
N LYS A 28 5.51 -4.37 10.38
CA LYS A 28 6.90 -4.55 10.77
C LYS A 28 7.65 -5.54 9.88
N ILE A 29 7.04 -6.67 9.57
CA ILE A 29 7.62 -7.70 8.69
C ILE A 29 7.89 -7.12 7.30
N VAL A 30 6.91 -6.45 6.71
CA VAL A 30 7.06 -5.88 5.36
C VAL A 30 8.08 -4.73 5.37
N LYS A 31 8.05 -3.87 6.39
CA LYS A 31 9.06 -2.81 6.55
C LYS A 31 10.48 -3.39 6.57
N ASP A 32 10.71 -4.45 7.34
CA ASP A 32 12.01 -5.11 7.42
C ASP A 32 12.42 -5.72 6.08
N SER A 33 11.49 -6.30 5.34
CA SER A 33 11.76 -6.87 4.02
C SER A 33 12.15 -5.80 2.99
N GLN A 34 11.69 -4.56 3.16
CA GLN A 34 11.98 -3.44 2.25
C GLN A 34 13.19 -2.61 2.69
N TYR A 35 13.78 -2.92 3.82
CA TYR A 35 14.89 -2.14 4.39
C TYR A 35 16.06 -1.96 3.42
N SER A 36 16.51 -3.03 2.79
CA SER A 36 17.66 -2.98 1.87
C SER A 36 17.39 -2.12 0.64
N SER A 37 16.20 -2.22 0.06
CA SER A 37 15.79 -1.39 -1.08
C SER A 37 15.72 0.09 -0.73
N ALA A 38 15.14 0.40 0.42
CA ALA A 38 15.04 1.77 0.91
C ALA A 38 16.42 2.35 1.21
N LYS A 39 17.27 1.59 1.90
CA LYS A 39 18.62 2.02 2.25
C LYS A 39 19.46 2.34 1.03
N ARG A 40 19.38 1.53 -0.03
CA ARG A 40 20.12 1.78 -1.27
C ARG A 40 19.75 3.12 -1.91
N LYS A 41 18.53 3.61 -1.69
CA LYS A 41 18.07 4.91 -2.17
C LYS A 41 18.23 6.04 -1.14
N GLY A 42 18.76 5.76 0.05
CA GLY A 42 18.85 6.74 1.12
C GLY A 42 17.49 7.12 1.71
N ILE A 43 16.53 6.19 1.68
CA ILE A 43 15.17 6.40 2.19
C ILE A 43 15.02 5.74 3.55
N ASN A 44 14.50 6.49 4.52
CA ASN A 44 14.09 5.97 5.81
C ASN A 44 12.62 5.63 5.81
N ILE A 45 12.26 4.45 6.33
CA ILE A 45 10.87 4.06 6.54
C ILE A 45 10.57 4.21 8.03
N ASN A 46 9.68 5.13 8.35
CA ASN A 46 9.28 5.42 9.73
C ASN A 46 7.92 4.79 10.03
N PHE A 47 7.85 4.06 11.11
CA PHE A 47 6.61 3.47 11.60
C PHE A 47 6.59 3.53 13.12
N ILE A 48 5.53 4.12 13.66
CA ILE A 48 5.28 4.16 15.11
C ILE A 48 4.16 3.16 15.41
N GLU A 49 4.52 2.08 16.12
CA GLU A 49 3.56 1.08 16.54
C GLU A 49 2.59 1.64 17.56
N LYS A 50 1.32 1.30 17.43
CA LYS A 50 0.25 1.65 18.37
C LYS A 50 -0.49 0.39 18.81
N GLN A 51 -1.02 0.41 20.01
CA GLN A 51 -1.96 -0.64 20.44
C GLN A 51 -3.32 -0.39 19.80
N LEU A 52 -3.69 -1.29 18.89
CA LEU A 52 -4.94 -1.21 18.14
C LEU A 52 -5.67 -2.56 18.18
N PRO A 53 -6.99 -2.56 18.02
CA PRO A 53 -7.72 -3.80 17.85
C PRO A 53 -7.18 -4.63 16.69
N SER A 54 -7.29 -5.96 16.80
CA SER A 54 -6.99 -6.88 15.71
C SER A 54 -7.96 -6.70 14.55
N VAL A 55 -7.54 -7.07 13.37
CA VAL A 55 -8.38 -7.09 12.17
C VAL A 55 -8.71 -8.52 11.79
N LEU A 56 -9.81 -8.70 11.03
CA LEU A 56 -10.15 -9.96 10.37
C LEU A 56 -9.62 -9.88 8.95
N ALA A 57 -8.56 -10.63 8.65
CA ALA A 57 -7.92 -10.57 7.34
C ALA A 57 -7.11 -11.83 7.05
N ASP A 58 -6.66 -11.95 5.80
CA ASP A 58 -5.71 -12.95 5.35
C ASP A 58 -4.31 -12.34 5.43
N ARG A 59 -3.41 -12.98 6.19
CA ARG A 59 -2.04 -12.46 6.40
C ARG A 59 -1.29 -12.26 5.09
N ALA A 60 -1.32 -13.25 4.21
CA ALA A 60 -0.61 -13.18 2.93
C ALA A 60 -1.14 -12.06 2.04
N ALA A 61 -2.46 -11.85 2.04
CA ALA A 61 -3.08 -10.75 1.31
C ALA A 61 -2.66 -9.39 1.86
N VAL A 62 -2.64 -9.22 3.19
CA VAL A 62 -2.20 -7.95 3.80
C VAL A 62 -0.72 -7.70 3.54
N GLU A 63 0.13 -8.73 3.62
CA GLU A 63 1.55 -8.62 3.27
C GLU A 63 1.72 -8.17 1.81
N ARG A 64 0.93 -8.71 0.90
CA ARG A 64 0.95 -8.33 -0.52
C ARG A 64 0.54 -6.87 -0.72
N ILE A 65 -0.53 -6.43 -0.06
CA ILE A 65 -0.99 -5.04 -0.12
C ILE A 65 0.12 -4.10 0.38
N MET A 66 0.68 -4.37 1.55
CA MET A 66 1.73 -3.56 2.15
C MET A 66 3.01 -3.53 1.31
N THR A 67 3.42 -4.67 0.77
CA THR A 67 4.60 -4.77 -0.10
C THR A 67 4.43 -3.90 -1.33
N ASN A 68 3.26 -3.96 -1.98
CA ASN A 68 2.98 -3.15 -3.17
C ASN A 68 2.98 -1.66 -2.86
N LEU A 69 2.39 -1.25 -1.74
CA LEU A 69 2.36 0.16 -1.34
C LEU A 69 3.73 0.68 -0.95
N LEU A 70 4.52 -0.06 -0.18
CA LEU A 70 5.87 0.33 0.19
C LEU A 70 6.83 0.35 -1.00
N ASP A 71 6.76 -0.67 -1.85
CA ASP A 71 7.57 -0.72 -3.06
C ASP A 71 7.30 0.51 -3.94
N ASN A 72 6.03 0.85 -4.11
CA ASN A 72 5.62 2.04 -4.86
C ASN A 72 6.12 3.34 -4.20
N ALA A 73 6.00 3.47 -2.89
CA ALA A 73 6.48 4.64 -2.15
C ALA A 73 7.99 4.84 -2.28
N ILE A 74 8.76 3.76 -2.14
CA ILE A 74 10.22 3.79 -2.29
C ILE A 74 10.60 4.15 -3.72
N LYS A 75 9.92 3.56 -4.70
CA LYS A 75 10.21 3.75 -6.12
C LYS A 75 10.03 5.22 -6.55
N TYR A 76 9.00 5.89 -6.09
CA TYR A 76 8.67 7.25 -6.50
C TYR A 76 9.17 8.34 -5.56
N THR A 77 9.72 7.99 -4.40
CA THR A 77 10.43 8.96 -3.55
C THR A 77 11.82 9.23 -4.13
N LYS A 78 12.21 10.49 -4.18
CA LYS A 78 13.52 10.86 -4.72
C LYS A 78 14.65 10.30 -3.86
N ALA A 79 15.67 9.77 -4.53
CA ALA A 79 16.91 9.31 -3.90
C ALA A 79 17.76 10.53 -3.51
N ASN A 80 17.57 11.04 -2.32
CA ASN A 80 18.37 12.13 -1.78
C ASN A 80 18.37 12.05 -0.26
N ASP A 81 19.18 12.86 0.36
CA ASP A 81 19.53 12.83 1.78
C ASP A 81 18.37 12.94 2.77
N GLU A 82 17.16 13.20 2.29
CA GLU A 82 15.97 13.38 3.13
C GLU A 82 14.76 12.55 2.66
N GLY A 83 15.03 11.45 1.94
CA GLY A 83 13.97 10.56 1.49
C GLY A 83 13.31 9.85 2.68
N GLU A 84 12.02 10.03 2.83
CA GLU A 84 11.27 9.46 3.95
C GLU A 84 9.94 8.88 3.48
N VAL A 85 9.64 7.69 3.98
CA VAL A 85 8.33 7.05 3.87
C VAL A 85 7.80 6.83 5.28
N GLU A 86 6.60 7.31 5.54
CA GLU A 86 5.96 7.19 6.85
C GLU A 86 4.77 6.24 6.77
N ILE A 87 4.69 5.31 7.70
CA ILE A 87 3.55 4.41 7.85
C ILE A 87 2.80 4.80 9.12
N GLU A 88 1.52 5.06 8.98
CA GLU A 88 0.62 5.34 10.09
C GLU A 88 -0.49 4.31 10.13
N VAL A 89 -0.85 3.87 11.33
CA VAL A 89 -1.96 2.95 11.56
C VAL A 89 -2.89 3.58 12.59
N LYS A 90 -4.18 3.63 12.30
CA LYS A 90 -5.16 4.20 13.21
C LYS A 90 -6.51 3.52 13.14
N LYS A 91 -7.26 3.59 14.23
CA LYS A 91 -8.64 3.13 14.25
C LYS A 91 -9.54 4.21 13.67
N GLU A 92 -10.43 3.82 12.77
CA GLU A 92 -11.44 4.69 12.18
C GLU A 92 -12.78 3.94 12.12
N LYS A 93 -13.67 4.25 13.06
CA LYS A 93 -14.96 3.56 13.21
C LYS A 93 -14.77 2.05 13.41
N LYS A 94 -15.29 1.23 12.52
CA LYS A 94 -15.22 -0.24 12.57
C LYS A 94 -14.02 -0.81 11.81
N PHE A 95 -13.08 0.05 11.42
CA PHE A 95 -11.94 -0.31 10.60
C PHE A 95 -10.63 0.12 11.23
N ILE A 96 -9.56 -0.57 10.87
CA ILE A 96 -8.21 -0.07 11.01
C ILE A 96 -7.78 0.48 9.66
N LYS A 97 -7.30 1.70 9.65
CA LYS A 97 -6.80 2.38 8.46
C LYS A 97 -5.29 2.41 8.49
N ILE A 98 -4.68 1.99 7.42
CA ILE A 98 -3.23 1.97 7.24
C ILE A 98 -2.90 2.98 6.14
N LEU A 99 -1.99 3.91 6.44
CA LEU A 99 -1.58 4.98 5.53
C LEU A 99 -0.09 4.86 5.26
N VAL A 100 0.27 4.95 3.99
CA VAL A 100 1.67 4.96 3.52
C VAL A 100 1.91 6.29 2.82
N LYS A 101 2.65 7.17 3.48
CA LYS A 101 2.95 8.52 2.99
C LYS A 101 4.34 8.57 2.38
N ASP A 102 4.43 9.07 1.17
CA ASP A 102 5.70 9.28 0.48
C ASP A 102 5.96 10.76 0.19
N LEU A 103 7.21 11.08 -0.12
CA LEU A 103 7.65 12.41 -0.55
C LEU A 103 8.00 12.40 -2.04
N GLY A 104 7.27 11.62 -2.82
CA GLY A 104 7.53 11.43 -4.25
C GLY A 104 6.94 12.51 -5.15
N ILE A 105 6.69 12.10 -6.39
CA ILE A 105 6.19 13.01 -7.42
C ILE A 105 4.75 13.49 -7.16
N GLY A 106 4.03 12.85 -6.27
CA GLY A 106 2.63 13.14 -6.01
C GLY A 106 1.71 12.63 -7.12
N ILE A 107 0.41 12.77 -6.89
CA ILE A 107 -0.62 12.36 -7.83
C ILE A 107 -1.63 13.49 -7.97
N HIS A 108 -1.83 13.94 -9.21
CA HIS A 108 -2.84 14.96 -9.49
C HIS A 108 -4.24 14.46 -9.15
N SER A 109 -5.11 15.35 -8.71
CA SER A 109 -6.48 14.99 -8.33
C SER A 109 -7.24 14.27 -9.44
N SER A 110 -6.98 14.61 -10.69
CA SER A 110 -7.57 13.96 -11.86
C SER A 110 -7.13 12.49 -12.03
N ASP A 111 -5.99 12.11 -11.46
CA ASP A 111 -5.45 10.75 -11.57
C ASP A 111 -5.80 9.85 -10.38
N GLN A 112 -6.32 10.41 -9.28
CA GLN A 112 -6.53 9.66 -8.03
C GLN A 112 -7.44 8.45 -8.17
N GLU A 113 -8.48 8.54 -8.99
CA GLU A 113 -9.35 7.40 -9.27
C GLU A 113 -8.75 6.43 -10.28
N LEU A 114 -7.87 6.92 -11.16
CA LEU A 114 -7.31 6.16 -12.26
C LEU A 114 -6.11 5.31 -11.86
N VAL A 115 -5.37 5.69 -10.81
CA VAL A 115 -4.13 5.00 -10.42
C VAL A 115 -4.34 3.56 -9.99
N PHE A 116 -5.57 3.18 -9.59
CA PHE A 116 -5.93 1.82 -9.23
C PHE A 116 -6.38 0.96 -10.42
N LYS A 117 -6.49 1.56 -11.62
CA LYS A 117 -6.83 0.81 -12.82
C LYS A 117 -5.64 0.03 -13.33
N ARG A 118 -5.91 -1.13 -13.92
CA ARG A 118 -4.89 -1.99 -14.51
C ARG A 118 -4.10 -1.26 -15.60
N PHE A 119 -2.79 -1.46 -15.58
CA PHE A 119 -1.84 -0.89 -16.55
C PHE A 119 -1.79 0.64 -16.57
N TYR A 120 -2.53 1.31 -15.70
CA TYR A 120 -2.50 2.76 -15.64
C TYR A 120 -1.22 3.26 -14.98
N ARG A 121 -0.58 4.23 -15.59
CA ARG A 121 0.53 4.99 -15.02
C ARG A 121 0.28 6.46 -15.29
N THR A 122 0.51 7.30 -14.28
CA THR A 122 0.38 8.75 -14.48
C THR A 122 1.40 9.25 -15.52
N PRO A 123 1.14 10.38 -16.21
CA PRO A 123 2.11 10.97 -17.12
C PRO A 123 3.49 11.22 -16.44
N ASP A 124 3.50 11.69 -15.19
CA ASP A 124 4.72 11.94 -14.44
C ASP A 124 5.48 10.62 -14.15
N ALA A 125 4.77 9.55 -13.83
CA ALA A 125 5.36 8.23 -13.63
C ALA A 125 5.98 7.68 -14.91
N ARG A 126 5.35 7.89 -16.07
CA ARG A 126 5.91 7.51 -17.37
C ARG A 126 7.15 8.34 -17.70
N ALA A 127 7.09 9.65 -17.48
CA ALA A 127 8.20 10.56 -17.74
C ALA A 127 9.42 10.26 -16.86
N SER A 128 9.22 9.75 -15.64
CA SER A 128 10.30 9.36 -14.73
C SER A 128 11.05 8.10 -15.18
N GLN A 129 10.55 7.41 -16.20
CA GLN A 129 11.10 6.15 -16.72
C GLN A 129 11.27 5.05 -15.67
N LYS A 130 10.52 5.12 -14.56
CA LYS A 130 10.53 4.06 -13.56
C LYS A 130 9.86 2.80 -14.10
N THR A 131 10.47 1.66 -13.82
CA THR A 131 9.91 0.36 -14.19
C THR A 131 8.64 0.09 -13.39
N GLY A 132 7.65 -0.53 -14.02
CA GLY A 132 6.43 -0.93 -13.35
C GLY A 132 5.39 -1.42 -14.32
N SER A 133 4.65 -2.43 -13.92
CA SER A 133 3.62 -3.07 -14.74
C SER A 133 2.33 -2.24 -14.80
N GLY A 134 2.09 -1.35 -13.85
CA GLY A 134 0.81 -0.69 -13.66
C GLY A 134 -0.24 -1.62 -13.03
N LEU A 135 0.15 -2.75 -12.47
CA LEU A 135 -0.75 -3.76 -11.88
C LEU A 135 -0.76 -3.76 -10.36
N GLY A 136 0.30 -3.26 -9.71
CA GLY A 136 0.46 -3.31 -8.25
C GLY A 136 -0.69 -2.65 -7.49
N LEU A 137 -1.12 -1.47 -7.90
CA LEU A 137 -2.23 -0.76 -7.24
C LEU A 137 -3.60 -1.40 -7.55
N ALA A 138 -3.78 -2.01 -8.72
CA ALA A 138 -4.97 -2.77 -9.02
C ALA A 138 -5.08 -4.01 -8.11
N ILE A 139 -3.98 -4.68 -7.82
CA ILE A 139 -3.90 -5.78 -6.86
C ILE A 139 -4.26 -5.28 -5.46
N VAL A 140 -3.70 -4.16 -5.02
CA VAL A 140 -4.03 -3.53 -3.73
C VAL A 140 -5.54 -3.32 -3.60
N LYS A 141 -6.15 -2.70 -4.60
CA LYS A 141 -7.59 -2.42 -4.59
C LYS A 141 -8.41 -3.72 -4.52
N ASN A 142 -8.13 -4.67 -5.40
CA ASN A 142 -8.93 -5.89 -5.49
C ASN A 142 -8.79 -6.76 -4.23
N LEU A 143 -7.59 -6.91 -3.68
CA LEU A 143 -7.40 -7.64 -2.42
C LEU A 143 -8.09 -6.94 -1.25
N THR A 144 -7.98 -5.62 -1.16
CA THR A 144 -8.60 -4.86 -0.07
C THR A 144 -10.12 -4.97 -0.12
N ILE A 145 -10.73 -4.84 -1.30
CA ILE A 145 -12.18 -5.02 -1.47
C ILE A 145 -12.58 -6.44 -1.08
N SER A 146 -11.83 -7.45 -1.49
CA SER A 146 -12.09 -8.85 -1.13
C SER A 146 -12.01 -9.09 0.37
N LEU A 147 -11.21 -8.32 1.10
CA LEU A 147 -11.10 -8.36 2.56
C LEU A 147 -12.18 -7.53 3.28
N GLY A 148 -13.05 -6.84 2.54
CA GLY A 148 -14.11 -6.02 3.12
C GLY A 148 -13.72 -4.59 3.44
N GLY A 149 -12.58 -4.12 2.93
CA GLY A 149 -12.09 -2.75 3.14
C GLY A 149 -12.21 -1.85 1.93
N GLN A 150 -11.61 -0.69 2.04
CA GLN A 150 -11.57 0.34 0.99
C GLN A 150 -10.14 0.81 0.80
N VAL A 151 -9.86 1.39 -0.36
CA VAL A 151 -8.57 2.01 -0.70
C VAL A 151 -8.77 3.43 -1.17
N GLY A 152 -7.72 4.21 -1.05
CA GLY A 152 -7.70 5.55 -1.60
C GLY A 152 -6.31 6.13 -1.65
N VAL A 153 -6.23 7.31 -2.22
CA VAL A 153 -4.99 8.08 -2.29
C VAL A 153 -5.32 9.56 -2.10
N MET A 154 -4.42 10.26 -1.43
CA MET A 154 -4.50 11.70 -1.24
C MET A 154 -3.19 12.34 -1.66
N LYS A 155 -3.29 13.54 -2.22
CA LYS A 155 -2.10 14.38 -2.41
C LYS A 155 -1.71 14.99 -1.06
N ASN A 156 -0.43 14.94 -0.71
CA ASN A 156 0.07 15.59 0.49
C ASN A 156 0.07 17.12 0.31
N MET A 157 -0.01 17.84 1.43
CA MET A 157 -0.07 19.30 1.41
C MET A 157 1.13 19.94 0.70
N HIS A 158 2.33 19.42 0.91
CA HIS A 158 3.55 20.01 0.35
C HIS A 158 4.16 19.17 -0.78
N LYS A 159 4.28 17.86 -0.59
CA LYS A 159 4.98 17.00 -1.53
C LYS A 159 4.56 15.55 -1.36
N GLY A 160 4.46 14.83 -2.48
CA GLY A 160 4.16 13.41 -2.49
C GLY A 160 2.69 13.08 -2.30
N SER A 161 2.43 11.84 -1.97
CA SER A 161 1.08 11.31 -1.82
C SER A 161 0.97 10.38 -0.61
N THR A 162 -0.26 10.14 -0.17
CA THR A 162 -0.58 9.17 0.87
C THR A 162 -1.56 8.15 0.30
N PHE A 163 -1.11 6.90 0.18
CA PHE A 163 -1.97 5.77 -0.12
C PHE A 163 -2.49 5.19 1.18
N TRP A 164 -3.74 4.78 1.17
CA TRP A 164 -4.33 4.17 2.37
C TRP A 164 -5.26 3.02 2.01
N PHE A 165 -5.42 2.11 2.94
CA PHE A 165 -6.42 1.05 2.88
C PHE A 165 -6.98 0.77 4.26
N THR A 166 -8.16 0.18 4.30
CA THR A 166 -8.84 -0.16 5.55
C THR A 166 -9.10 -1.67 5.62
N LEU A 167 -9.11 -2.18 6.85
CA LEU A 167 -9.46 -3.58 7.13
C LEU A 167 -10.47 -3.61 8.26
N PRO A 168 -11.48 -4.50 8.19
CA PRO A 168 -12.48 -4.64 9.27
C PRO A 168 -11.83 -5.08 10.58
N ILE A 169 -12.25 -4.45 11.68
CA ILE A 169 -11.84 -4.88 13.03
C ILE A 169 -12.43 -6.27 13.31
N TYR A 170 -11.61 -7.12 13.92
CA TYR A 170 -12.06 -8.45 14.35
C TYR A 170 -13.05 -8.31 15.49
N ASN A 171 -14.21 -8.93 15.34
CA ASN A 171 -15.23 -9.05 16.38
C ASN A 171 -15.35 -10.52 16.76
N SER A 172 -14.98 -10.83 18.00
CA SER A 172 -15.12 -12.21 18.55
C SER A 172 -16.59 -12.59 18.77
#